data_a9857f7f580d5708688845f5376275d0
#
_entry.id   a9857f7f580d5708688845f5376275d0
#
_cell.length_a   1.000
_cell.length_b   1.000
_cell.length_c   1.000
_cell.angle_alpha   90.00
_cell.angle_beta   90.00
_cell.angle_gamma   90.00
#
_symmetry.space_group_name_H-M   'P 1'
#
loop_
_entity.id
_entity.type
_entity.pdbx_description
1 polymer ?
#
loop_
_entity_poly.entity_id
_entity_poly.type
_entity_poly.pdbx_seq_one_letter_code
_entity_poly.pdbx_strand_id
1 'polypeptide(L)'
;MLFIATGTGISPYRSFIESYDNLNYKLIHGTSYLNEAYEKEIYGDKYFHCVSREKKGDFNGRVTDYIKNIDFSSDTNAFLCGNCDMIYDVFDLLQERGLPTGQIHTEVYF
;
A
#
# COMPACT_ATOMS: atom_id res chain seq x y z
N MET A 1 6.48 9.12 1.69
CA MET A 1 5.42 8.66 0.77
C MET A 1 4.94 7.28 1.16
N LEU A 2 3.67 7.05 1.02
CA LEU A 2 3.04 5.78 1.36
C LEU A 2 2.39 5.21 0.11
N PHE A 3 2.89 4.07 -0.35
CA PHE A 3 2.30 3.34 -1.48
C PHE A 3 1.49 2.17 -0.96
N ILE A 4 0.24 2.07 -1.40
CA ILE A 4 -0.68 1.02 -0.97
C ILE A 4 -1.25 0.34 -2.21
N ALA A 5 -1.07 -0.97 -2.32
CA ALA A 5 -1.48 -1.74 -3.49
C ALA A 5 -2.11 -3.07 -3.08
N THR A 6 -2.97 -3.61 -3.96
CA THR A 6 -3.48 -4.97 -3.85
C THR A 6 -3.23 -5.74 -5.13
N GLY A 7 -2.97 -7.05 -4.99
CA GLY A 7 -2.75 -7.94 -6.12
C GLY A 7 -1.69 -7.41 -7.07
N THR A 8 -2.01 -7.31 -8.35
CA THR A 8 -1.11 -6.82 -9.39
C THR A 8 -1.02 -5.30 -9.48
N GLY A 9 -1.79 -4.57 -8.67
CA GLY A 9 -1.77 -3.10 -8.63
C GLY A 9 -0.44 -2.49 -8.18
N ILE A 10 0.52 -3.32 -7.80
CA ILE A 10 1.87 -2.91 -7.41
C ILE A 10 2.71 -2.42 -8.61
N SER A 11 2.42 -2.89 -9.83
CA SER A 11 3.26 -2.65 -11.01
C SER A 11 3.54 -1.17 -11.33
N PRO A 12 2.57 -0.25 -11.23
CA PRO A 12 2.85 1.16 -11.49
C PRO A 12 3.88 1.77 -10.54
N TYR A 13 3.97 1.28 -9.32
CA TYR A 13 4.91 1.81 -8.32
C TYR A 13 6.35 1.45 -8.64
N ARG A 14 6.58 0.34 -9.30
CA ARG A 14 7.92 -0.08 -9.73
C ARG A 14 8.58 0.98 -10.60
N SER A 15 7.89 1.42 -11.66
CA SER A 15 8.40 2.46 -12.56
C SER A 15 8.67 3.76 -11.81
N PHE A 16 7.76 4.16 -10.93
CA PHE A 16 7.88 5.37 -10.16
C PHE A 16 9.10 5.31 -9.24
N ILE A 17 9.26 4.22 -8.52
CA ILE A 17 10.36 4.03 -7.55
C ILE A 17 11.71 3.95 -8.25
N GLU A 18 11.79 3.25 -9.39
CA GLU A 18 13.03 3.13 -10.18
C GLU A 18 13.47 4.45 -10.81
N SER A 19 12.52 5.38 -11.01
CA SER A 19 12.81 6.69 -11.61
C SER A 19 13.41 7.69 -10.63
N TYR A 20 13.35 7.44 -9.34
CA TYR A 20 13.79 8.38 -8.31
C TYR A 20 14.75 7.71 -7.33
N ASP A 21 16.01 8.14 -7.33
CA ASP A 21 16.99 7.70 -6.35
C ASP A 21 16.68 8.30 -4.99
N ASN A 22 16.95 7.55 -3.93
CA ASN A 22 16.81 7.99 -2.54
C ASN A 22 15.37 8.39 -2.15
N LEU A 23 14.37 7.85 -2.86
CA LEU A 23 12.98 8.10 -2.52
C LEU A 23 12.64 7.53 -1.14
N ASN A 24 12.14 8.37 -0.24
CA ASN A 24 11.69 7.92 1.07
C ASN A 24 10.24 7.44 0.97
N TYR A 25 10.06 6.12 1.02
CA TYR A 25 8.73 5.52 0.88
C TYR A 25 8.57 4.26 1.72
N LYS A 26 7.31 3.87 1.92
CA LYS A 26 6.91 2.56 2.42
C LYS A 26 5.86 2.01 1.48
N LEU A 27 6.01 0.76 1.06
CA LEU A 27 5.07 0.07 0.19
C LEU A 27 4.32 -0.99 0.99
N ILE A 28 3.00 -0.83 1.09
CA ILE A 28 2.11 -1.80 1.75
C ILE A 28 1.37 -2.56 0.65
N HIS A 29 1.61 -3.86 0.54
CA HIS A 29 1.04 -4.70 -0.49
C HIS A 29 0.12 -5.73 0.13
N GLY A 30 -1.16 -5.70 -0.24
CA GLY A 30 -2.16 -6.65 0.23
C GLY A 30 -2.38 -7.76 -0.79
N THR A 31 -2.26 -9.01 -0.36
CA THR A 31 -2.58 -10.19 -1.16
C THR A 31 -3.37 -11.20 -0.34
N SER A 32 -3.99 -12.18 -1.01
CA SER A 32 -4.68 -13.27 -0.32
C SER A 32 -3.69 -14.32 0.22
N TYR A 33 -2.62 -14.59 -0.51
CA TYR A 33 -1.64 -15.65 -0.20
C TYR A 33 -0.21 -15.14 -0.30
N LEU A 34 0.68 -15.73 0.48
CA LEU A 34 2.09 -15.33 0.56
C LEU A 34 2.82 -15.42 -0.78
N ASN A 35 2.52 -16.42 -1.59
CA ASN A 35 3.17 -16.61 -2.89
C ASN A 35 2.79 -15.57 -3.94
N GLU A 36 1.92 -14.64 -3.59
CA GLU A 36 1.56 -13.50 -4.44
C GLU A 36 2.43 -12.26 -4.18
N ALA A 37 3.51 -12.39 -3.42
CA ALA A 37 4.47 -11.32 -3.16
C ALA A 37 5.35 -11.08 -4.38
N TYR A 38 4.90 -10.21 -5.28
CA TYR A 38 5.64 -9.88 -6.50
C TYR A 38 6.75 -8.86 -6.22
N GLU A 39 7.92 -9.09 -6.83
CA GLU A 39 8.99 -8.09 -6.87
C GLU A 39 9.49 -7.63 -5.49
N LYS A 40 9.32 -8.44 -4.46
CA LYS A 40 9.74 -8.10 -3.10
C LYS A 40 11.22 -7.69 -3.02
N GLU A 41 12.07 -8.33 -3.82
CA GLU A 41 13.51 -8.08 -3.85
C GLU A 41 13.86 -6.66 -4.34
N ILE A 42 12.99 -6.07 -5.17
CA ILE A 42 13.19 -4.71 -5.69
C ILE A 42 12.97 -3.67 -4.60
N TYR A 43 12.01 -3.91 -3.73
CA TYR A 43 11.63 -2.95 -2.70
C TYR A 43 12.37 -3.15 -1.38
N GLY A 44 12.90 -4.35 -1.16
CA GLY A 44 13.67 -4.67 0.03
C GLY A 44 12.87 -4.52 1.33
N ASP A 45 13.47 -3.89 2.32
CA ASP A 45 12.87 -3.67 3.64
C ASP A 45 11.77 -2.60 3.67
N LYS A 46 11.59 -1.88 2.56
CA LYS A 46 10.50 -0.92 2.41
C LYS A 46 9.17 -1.57 2.01
N TYR A 47 9.22 -2.85 1.64
CA TYR A 47 8.06 -3.64 1.27
C TYR A 47 7.45 -4.30 2.49
N PHE A 48 6.17 -4.07 2.71
CA PHE A 48 5.42 -4.66 3.81
C PHE A 48 4.23 -5.45 3.24
N HIS A 49 4.20 -6.74 3.51
CA HIS A 49 3.24 -7.66 2.91
C HIS A 49 2.11 -8.03 3.88
N CYS A 50 0.88 -7.63 3.57
CA CYS A 50 -0.32 -8.00 4.30
C CYS A 50 -0.98 -9.21 3.60
N VAL A 51 -1.10 -10.32 4.31
CA VAL A 51 -1.67 -11.56 3.77
C VAL A 51 -2.99 -11.87 4.49
N SER A 52 -4.10 -11.94 3.76
CA SER A 52 -5.43 -12.06 4.37
C SER A 52 -5.93 -13.48 4.57
N ARG A 53 -5.45 -14.45 3.79
CA ARG A 53 -5.96 -15.83 3.82
C ARG A 53 -4.98 -16.87 4.34
N GLU A 54 -3.79 -16.47 4.74
CA GLU A 54 -2.79 -17.33 5.36
C GLU A 54 -2.22 -16.63 6.59
N LYS A 55 -1.76 -17.39 7.57
CA LYS A 55 -1.08 -16.83 8.75
C LYS A 55 0.41 -16.64 8.45
N LYS A 56 0.71 -15.85 7.42
CA LYS A 56 2.06 -15.62 6.89
C LYS A 56 2.20 -14.16 6.47
N GLY A 57 3.39 -13.77 6.03
CA GLY A 57 3.68 -12.41 5.63
C GLY A 57 4.08 -11.55 6.82
N ASP A 58 4.24 -10.26 6.58
CA ASP A 58 4.62 -9.30 7.63
C ASP A 58 3.45 -8.96 8.53
N PHE A 59 2.24 -9.02 7.99
CA PHE A 59 1.00 -8.80 8.72
C PHE A 59 -0.06 -9.78 8.24
N ASN A 60 -0.75 -10.42 9.16
CA ASN A 60 -1.84 -11.34 8.84
C ASN A 60 -3.16 -10.59 8.93
N GLY A 61 -3.68 -10.22 7.76
CA GLY A 61 -4.90 -9.44 7.64
C GLY A 61 -4.91 -8.62 6.37
N ARG A 62 -5.90 -7.75 6.25
CA ARG A 62 -6.04 -6.85 5.11
C ARG A 62 -5.22 -5.58 5.31
N VAL A 63 -4.95 -4.88 4.20
CA VAL A 63 -4.27 -3.58 4.23
C VAL A 63 -5.01 -2.60 5.17
N THR A 64 -6.33 -2.58 5.14
CA THR A 64 -7.14 -1.71 6.01
C THR A 64 -6.91 -1.99 7.49
N ASP A 65 -6.77 -3.26 7.87
CA ASP A 65 -6.50 -3.65 9.25
C ASP A 65 -5.14 -3.16 9.71
N TYR A 66 -4.15 -3.23 8.84
CA TYR A 66 -2.81 -2.74 9.14
C TYR A 66 -2.77 -1.22 9.27
N ILE A 67 -3.41 -0.51 8.35
CA ILE A 67 -3.42 0.96 8.34
C ILE A 67 -4.07 1.55 9.59
N LYS A 68 -5.04 0.85 10.16
CA LYS A 68 -5.67 1.29 11.41
C LYS A 68 -4.68 1.39 12.58
N ASN A 69 -3.57 0.67 12.51
CA ASN A 69 -2.61 0.51 13.60
C ASN A 69 -1.28 1.20 13.38
N ILE A 70 -1.06 1.82 12.22
CA ILE A 70 0.20 2.51 11.94
C ILE A 70 0.06 4.02 12.15
N ASP A 71 1.17 4.67 12.44
CA ASP A 71 1.26 6.11 12.51
C ASP A 71 1.87 6.68 11.25
N PHE A 72 1.39 7.84 10.84
CA PHE A 72 1.96 8.61 9.73
C PHE A 72 1.76 10.10 9.99
N SER A 73 2.63 10.91 9.42
CA SER A 73 2.53 12.36 9.61
C SER A 73 1.44 12.95 8.72
N SER A 74 0.91 14.11 9.12
CA SER A 74 -0.15 14.81 8.38
C SER A 74 0.30 15.34 7.01
N ASP A 75 1.60 15.37 6.73
CA ASP A 75 2.16 15.77 5.44
C ASP A 75 2.52 14.59 4.54
N THR A 76 2.15 13.36 4.93
CA THR A 76 2.35 12.16 4.13
C THR A 76 1.51 12.21 2.87
N ASN A 77 2.10 11.84 1.74
CA ASN A 77 1.37 11.59 0.50
C ASN A 77 1.14 10.09 0.34
N ALA A 78 -0.11 9.70 0.11
CA ALA A 78 -0.51 8.32 -0.07
C ALA A 78 -0.93 8.08 -1.53
N PHE A 79 -0.47 6.97 -2.09
CA PHE A 79 -0.79 6.55 -3.46
C PHE A 79 -1.46 5.19 -3.39
N LEU A 80 -2.71 5.10 -3.84
CA LEU A 80 -3.54 3.91 -3.75
C LEU A 80 -3.76 3.34 -5.15
N CYS A 81 -3.47 2.06 -5.32
CA CYS A 81 -3.57 1.40 -6.61
C CYS A 81 -4.09 -0.02 -6.45
N GLY A 82 -5.05 -0.42 -7.28
CA GLY A 82 -5.57 -1.78 -7.27
C GLY A 82 -7.08 -1.86 -7.29
N ASN A 83 -7.62 -2.76 -6.48
CA ASN A 83 -9.05 -3.06 -6.43
C ASN A 83 -9.87 -1.87 -5.89
N CYS A 84 -10.99 -1.60 -6.56
CA CYS A 84 -11.88 -0.48 -6.26
C CYS A 84 -12.35 -0.48 -4.79
N ASP A 85 -12.79 -1.62 -4.28
CA ASP A 85 -13.31 -1.72 -2.91
C ASP A 85 -12.23 -1.40 -1.88
N MET A 86 -11.02 -1.91 -2.09
CA MET A 86 -9.89 -1.63 -1.22
C MET A 86 -9.54 -0.14 -1.24
N ILE A 87 -9.52 0.46 -2.44
CA ILE A 87 -9.19 1.88 -2.57
C ILE A 87 -10.17 2.75 -1.80
N TYR A 88 -11.47 2.49 -1.92
CA TYR A 88 -12.48 3.25 -1.18
C TYR A 88 -12.32 3.09 0.33
N ASP A 89 -12.11 1.88 0.80
CA ASP A 89 -11.94 1.61 2.23
C ASP A 89 -10.71 2.31 2.80
N VAL A 90 -9.59 2.24 2.10
CA VAL A 90 -8.35 2.90 2.52
C VAL A 90 -8.47 4.41 2.45
N PHE A 91 -9.09 4.93 1.40
CA PHE A 91 -9.31 6.37 1.25
C PHE A 91 -10.10 6.94 2.43
N ASP A 92 -11.22 6.31 2.77
CA ASP A 92 -12.05 6.74 3.90
C ASP A 92 -11.28 6.65 5.22
N LEU A 93 -10.53 5.57 5.41
CA LEU A 93 -9.76 5.37 6.62
C LEU A 93 -8.65 6.42 6.79
N LEU A 94 -7.95 6.76 5.71
CA LEU A 94 -6.91 7.79 5.75
C LEU A 94 -7.51 9.17 6.06
N GLN A 95 -8.68 9.49 5.50
CA GLN A 95 -9.38 10.73 5.81
C GLN A 95 -9.79 10.79 7.28
N GLU A 96 -10.33 9.72 7.82
CA GLU A 96 -10.71 9.61 9.23
C GLU A 96 -9.50 9.83 10.15
N ARG A 97 -8.32 9.45 9.70
CA ARG A 97 -7.09 9.59 10.45
C ARG A 97 -6.41 10.94 10.23
N GLY A 98 -7.05 11.86 9.51
CA GLY A 98 -6.62 13.23 9.39
C GLY A 98 -5.79 13.57 8.15
N LEU A 99 -5.66 12.63 7.19
CA LEU A 99 -4.93 12.91 5.96
C LEU A 99 -5.80 13.72 4.99
N PRO A 100 -5.37 14.91 4.54
CA PRO A 100 -6.15 15.72 3.61
C PRO A 100 -6.37 15.02 2.26
N THR A 101 -7.53 15.24 1.66
CA THR A 101 -7.89 14.62 0.37
C THR A 101 -6.86 14.91 -0.72
N GLY A 102 -6.28 16.11 -0.76
CA GLY A 102 -5.26 16.48 -1.74
C GLY A 102 -3.95 15.71 -1.63
N GLN A 103 -3.75 14.99 -0.53
CA GLN A 103 -2.57 14.15 -0.30
C GLN A 103 -2.83 12.66 -0.56
N ILE A 104 -4.05 12.30 -1.01
CA ILE A 104 -4.43 10.92 -1.32
C ILE A 104 -4.66 10.81 -2.83
N HIS A 105 -3.82 10.04 -3.50
CA HIS A 105 -3.84 9.84 -4.95
C HIS A 105 -4.29 8.43 -5.27
N THR A 106 -5.26 8.28 -6.17
CA THR A 106 -5.85 6.96 -6.47
C THR A 106 -5.76 6.60 -7.95
N GLU A 107 -5.52 5.32 -8.22
CA GLU A 107 -5.59 4.74 -9.55
C GLU A 107 -6.32 3.40 -9.43
N VAL A 108 -7.53 3.33 -10.00
CA VAL A 108 -8.41 2.17 -9.87
C VAL A 108 -8.27 1.25 -11.07
N TYR A 109 -8.08 -0.04 -10.80
CA TYR A 109 -8.12 -1.11 -11.81
C TYR A 109 -9.37 -1.96 -11.60
N PHE A 110 -10.04 -2.23 -12.67
CA PHE A 110 -11.23 -3.07 -12.68
C PHE A 110 -10.93 -4.50 -13.09
#